data_9a70cd9a982c54772687efa7e820b13e
#
_entry.id   9a70cd9a982c54772687efa7e820b13e
#
_cell.length_a   1.000
_cell.length_b   1.000
_cell.length_c   1.000
_cell.angle_alpha   90.00
_cell.angle_beta   90.00
_cell.angle_gamma   90.00
#
_symmetry.space_group_name_H-M   'P 1'
#
loop_
_entity.id
_entity.type
_entity.pdbx_description
1 polymer ?
#
loop_
_entity_poly.entity_id
_entity_poly.type
_entity_poly.pdbx_seq_one_letter_code
_entity_poly.pdbx_strand_id
1 'polypeptide(L)'
;MSLFALFYMIFAYLLGSISSAILICKVAGLPDPRKNGSHNPGATNVLRIGRRWAALAVLICDILKGMLPVWAGYYLGLTQFELGMVALGACLGHIFPIFFQFKGGKGVATAFGAIAPISWGVAGSTLGTWLLVFLISRYSSLSAVITALLVPFYVWWLKPEFTFPVALVCCLLIYRHHDNIQRLWRGQEDKMWGKSKKK
;
A
#
# COMPACT_ATOMS: atom_id res chain seq x y z
N MET A 1 23.22 -6.39 6.34
CA MET A 1 22.47 -5.16 6.75
C MET A 1 23.24 -4.51 7.89
N SER A 2 23.58 -3.24 7.74
CA SER A 2 24.30 -2.48 8.77
C SER A 2 23.38 -2.21 9.99
N LEU A 3 23.98 -1.95 11.16
CA LEU A 3 23.21 -1.57 12.35
C LEU A 3 22.40 -0.29 12.12
N PHE A 4 22.98 0.66 11.39
CA PHE A 4 22.30 1.89 10.97
C PHE A 4 21.06 1.59 10.11
N ALA A 5 21.18 0.71 9.13
CA ALA A 5 20.05 0.33 8.28
C ALA A 5 18.94 -0.38 9.07
N LEU A 6 19.28 -1.17 10.09
CA LEU A 6 18.29 -1.78 10.98
C LEU A 6 17.48 -0.72 11.74
N PHE A 7 18.16 0.25 12.37
CA PHE A 7 17.47 1.36 13.05
C PHE A 7 16.64 2.20 12.08
N TYR A 8 17.15 2.42 10.88
CA TYR A 8 16.42 3.18 9.86
C TYR A 8 15.19 2.43 9.35
N MET A 9 15.24 1.10 9.22
CA MET A 9 14.07 0.26 8.92
C MET A 9 13.01 0.33 10.04
N ILE A 10 13.43 0.34 11.32
CA ILE A 10 12.52 0.55 12.45
C ILE A 10 11.87 1.93 12.37
N PHE A 11 12.64 2.97 12.05
CA PHE A 11 12.10 4.31 11.81
C PHE A 11 11.05 4.31 10.68
N ALA A 12 11.35 3.65 9.56
CA ALA A 12 10.41 3.51 8.44
C ALA A 12 9.12 2.76 8.85
N TYR A 13 9.24 1.72 9.68
CA TYR A 13 8.10 1.02 10.27
C TYR A 13 7.25 1.95 11.16
N LEU A 14 7.88 2.75 12.03
CA LEU A 14 7.16 3.69 12.89
C LEU A 14 6.45 4.77 12.07
N LEU A 15 7.11 5.31 11.04
CA LEU A 15 6.49 6.26 10.11
C LEU A 15 5.32 5.62 9.35
N GLY A 16 5.51 4.41 8.84
CA GLY A 16 4.46 3.61 8.21
C GLY A 16 3.27 3.35 9.13
N SER A 17 3.53 3.21 10.45
CA SER A 17 2.52 2.96 11.48
C SER A 17 1.58 4.15 11.74
N ILE A 18 1.88 5.33 11.20
CA ILE A 18 0.96 6.47 11.25
C ILE A 18 -0.20 6.18 10.28
N SER A 19 -1.38 5.92 10.83
CA SER A 19 -2.57 5.63 10.03
C SER A 19 -3.24 6.92 9.52
N SER A 20 -2.86 7.35 8.31
CA SER A 20 -3.43 8.53 7.65
C SER A 20 -4.95 8.45 7.56
N ALA A 21 -5.51 7.28 7.25
CA ALA A 21 -6.96 7.11 7.12
C ALA A 21 -7.70 7.38 8.43
N ILE A 22 -7.19 6.87 9.57
CA ILE A 22 -7.81 7.09 10.88
C ILE A 22 -7.69 8.56 11.28
N LEU A 23 -6.50 9.15 11.13
CA LEU A 23 -6.25 10.53 11.52
C LEU A 23 -7.05 11.53 10.68
N ILE A 24 -7.03 11.37 9.34
CA ILE A 24 -7.77 12.25 8.44
C ILE A 24 -9.29 12.12 8.66
N CYS A 25 -9.82 10.90 8.83
CA CYS A 25 -11.23 10.72 9.15
C CYS A 25 -11.60 11.41 10.47
N LYS A 26 -10.77 11.28 11.51
CA LYS A 26 -11.01 11.95 12.79
C LYS A 26 -11.04 13.47 12.65
N VAL A 27 -10.07 14.08 11.95
CA VAL A 27 -10.01 15.54 11.73
C VAL A 27 -11.16 16.03 10.83
N ALA A 28 -11.56 15.21 9.85
CA ALA A 28 -12.64 15.53 8.92
C ALA A 28 -14.07 15.31 9.51
N GLY A 29 -14.20 14.84 10.75
CA GLY A 29 -15.48 14.47 11.35
C GLY A 29 -16.17 13.29 10.66
N LEU A 30 -15.37 12.39 10.04
CA LEU A 30 -15.87 11.19 9.36
C LEU A 30 -15.86 9.98 10.30
N PRO A 31 -16.70 8.97 10.05
CA PRO A 31 -16.69 7.73 10.83
C PRO A 31 -15.33 7.01 10.76
N ASP A 32 -14.99 6.26 11.81
CA ASP A 32 -13.78 5.42 11.84
C ASP A 32 -13.81 4.39 10.71
N PRO A 33 -12.83 4.40 9.78
CA PRO A 33 -12.82 3.51 8.61
C PRO A 33 -12.63 2.03 8.97
N ARG A 34 -12.22 1.72 10.20
CA ARG A 34 -12.13 0.34 10.70
C ARG A 34 -13.49 -0.24 11.09
N LYS A 35 -14.48 0.62 11.34
CA LYS A 35 -15.84 0.24 11.78
C LYS A 35 -16.88 0.43 10.69
N ASN A 36 -16.51 1.06 9.56
CA ASN A 36 -17.44 1.44 8.50
C ASN A 36 -16.95 1.03 7.12
N GLY A 37 -17.88 0.81 6.20
CA GLY A 37 -17.62 0.41 4.83
C GLY A 37 -16.96 -0.97 4.72
N SER A 38 -15.79 -1.05 4.11
CA SER A 38 -15.04 -2.31 3.98
C SER A 38 -14.19 -2.67 5.22
N HIS A 39 -14.31 -1.92 6.31
CA HIS A 39 -13.54 -2.07 7.56
C HIS A 39 -12.01 -1.97 7.38
N ASN A 40 -11.55 -1.51 6.22
CA ASN A 40 -10.13 -1.33 5.90
C ASN A 40 -9.75 0.16 5.97
N PRO A 41 -8.76 0.58 6.80
CA PRO A 41 -8.33 1.97 6.87
C PRO A 41 -7.40 2.33 5.70
N GLY A 42 -7.99 2.61 4.54
CA GLY A 42 -7.30 3.02 3.33
C GLY A 42 -8.16 3.92 2.44
N ALA A 43 -7.53 4.60 1.48
CA ALA A 43 -8.15 5.61 0.62
C ALA A 43 -9.45 5.16 -0.05
N THR A 44 -9.49 3.93 -0.57
CA THR A 44 -10.69 3.36 -1.23
C THR A 44 -11.89 3.28 -0.27
N ASN A 45 -11.65 2.89 0.99
CA ASN A 45 -12.73 2.83 1.97
C ASN A 45 -13.17 4.23 2.42
N VAL A 46 -12.22 5.15 2.61
CA VAL A 46 -12.53 6.55 2.93
C VAL A 46 -13.33 7.21 1.82
N LEU A 47 -13.09 6.85 0.55
CA LEU A 47 -13.91 7.30 -0.58
C LEU A 47 -15.36 6.79 -0.49
N ARG A 48 -15.57 5.56 0.00
CA ARG A 48 -16.91 4.96 0.15
C ARG A 48 -17.72 5.58 1.29
N ILE A 49 -17.07 5.89 2.41
CA ILE A 49 -17.75 6.37 3.64
C ILE A 49 -17.72 7.87 3.81
N GLY A 50 -17.00 8.60 2.97
CA GLY A 50 -16.70 9.98 3.24
C GLY A 50 -16.60 10.90 2.04
N ARG A 51 -15.72 11.86 2.16
CA ARG A 51 -15.50 12.94 1.21
C ARG A 51 -14.34 12.61 0.27
N ARG A 52 -14.47 12.96 -1.01
CA ARG A 52 -13.44 12.71 -2.04
C ARG A 52 -12.08 13.31 -1.67
N TRP A 53 -12.06 14.53 -1.11
CA TRP A 53 -10.82 15.17 -0.69
C TRP A 53 -10.12 14.42 0.44
N ALA A 54 -10.88 13.84 1.39
CA ALA A 54 -10.30 13.05 2.48
C ALA A 54 -9.67 11.75 1.95
N ALA A 55 -10.33 11.08 1.00
CA ALA A 55 -9.76 9.92 0.34
C ALA A 55 -8.48 10.26 -0.44
N LEU A 56 -8.45 11.40 -1.14
CA LEU A 56 -7.24 11.88 -1.83
C LEU A 56 -6.11 12.20 -0.85
N ALA A 57 -6.41 12.88 0.24
CA ALA A 57 -5.43 13.17 1.29
C ALA A 57 -4.86 11.88 1.90
N VAL A 58 -5.70 10.89 2.19
CA VAL A 58 -5.24 9.57 2.66
C VAL A 58 -4.33 8.91 1.63
N LEU A 59 -4.70 8.93 0.35
CA LEU A 59 -3.89 8.34 -0.72
C LEU A 59 -2.51 8.99 -0.80
N ILE A 60 -2.45 10.32 -0.78
CA ILE A 60 -1.19 11.08 -0.83
C ILE A 60 -0.33 10.78 0.40
N CYS A 61 -0.90 10.83 1.61
CA CYS A 61 -0.16 10.55 2.84
C CYS A 61 0.36 9.10 2.88
N ASP A 62 -0.44 8.13 2.40
CA ASP A 62 -0.02 6.72 2.35
C ASP A 62 1.10 6.49 1.33
N ILE A 63 1.09 7.19 0.18
CA ILE A 63 2.19 7.18 -0.79
C ILE A 63 3.44 7.81 -0.16
N LEU A 64 3.31 9.00 0.42
CA LEU A 64 4.44 9.76 0.98
C LEU A 64 5.14 9.00 2.11
N LYS A 65 4.40 8.36 3.03
CA LYS A 65 5.01 7.61 4.13
C LYS A 65 5.79 6.35 3.67
N GLY A 66 5.48 5.83 2.47
CA GLY A 66 6.29 4.80 1.82
C GLY A 66 7.50 5.38 1.08
N MET A 67 7.28 6.48 0.35
CA MET A 67 8.27 7.11 -0.52
C MET A 67 9.39 7.80 0.26
N LEU A 68 9.03 8.61 1.25
CA LEU A 68 10.00 9.45 1.95
C LEU A 68 11.13 8.65 2.65
N PRO A 69 10.85 7.55 3.40
CA PRO A 69 11.93 6.81 4.03
C PRO A 69 12.85 6.12 3.00
N VAL A 70 12.33 5.60 1.90
CA VAL A 70 13.17 4.98 0.86
C VAL A 70 14.00 6.03 0.15
N TRP A 71 13.40 7.16 -0.21
CA TRP A 71 14.09 8.24 -0.87
C TRP A 71 15.18 8.86 0.00
N ALA A 72 14.87 9.16 1.26
CA ALA A 72 15.88 9.68 2.19
C ALA A 72 16.99 8.65 2.47
N GLY A 73 16.66 7.35 2.60
CA GLY A 73 17.64 6.27 2.74
C GLY A 73 18.62 6.20 1.59
N TYR A 74 18.18 6.49 0.35
CA TYR A 74 19.05 6.59 -0.80
C TYR A 74 20.11 7.69 -0.62
N TYR A 75 19.73 8.88 -0.18
CA TYR A 75 20.68 9.97 0.10
C TYR A 75 21.57 9.71 1.32
N LEU A 76 21.14 8.87 2.24
CA LEU A 76 21.93 8.42 3.40
C LEU A 76 22.92 7.28 3.04
N GLY A 77 22.98 6.88 1.77
CA GLY A 77 23.94 5.88 1.29
C GLY A 77 23.60 4.44 1.64
N LEU A 78 22.32 4.14 1.93
CA LEU A 78 21.88 2.76 2.12
C LEU A 78 22.03 1.95 0.84
N THR A 79 22.45 0.70 0.97
CA THR A 79 22.56 -0.23 -0.16
C THR A 79 21.17 -0.57 -0.72
N GLN A 80 21.13 -1.06 -1.95
CA GLN A 80 19.88 -1.43 -2.62
C GLN A 80 19.06 -2.44 -1.81
N PHE A 81 19.72 -3.45 -1.22
CA PHE A 81 19.06 -4.40 -0.35
C PHE A 81 18.48 -3.73 0.90
N GLU A 82 19.24 -2.83 1.55
CA GLU A 82 18.80 -2.09 2.73
C GLU A 82 17.61 -1.17 2.42
N LEU A 83 17.63 -0.50 1.26
CA LEU A 83 16.48 0.31 0.79
C LEU A 83 15.22 -0.54 0.57
N GLY A 84 15.37 -1.74 0.03
CA GLY A 84 14.28 -2.69 -0.11
C GLY A 84 13.72 -3.14 1.25
N MET A 85 14.58 -3.33 2.25
CA MET A 85 14.16 -3.64 3.62
C MET A 85 13.47 -2.44 4.31
N VAL A 86 13.91 -1.22 4.03
CA VAL A 86 13.22 0.02 4.46
C VAL A 86 11.80 0.09 3.85
N ALA A 87 11.66 -0.22 2.56
CA ALA A 87 10.36 -0.30 1.90
C ALA A 87 9.43 -1.33 2.57
N LEU A 88 9.97 -2.51 2.90
CA LEU A 88 9.25 -3.54 3.65
C LEU A 88 8.84 -3.03 5.03
N GLY A 89 9.73 -2.37 5.76
CA GLY A 89 9.45 -1.76 7.07
C GLY A 89 8.28 -0.78 7.01
N ALA A 90 8.28 0.16 6.05
CA ALA A 90 7.20 1.11 5.85
C ALA A 90 5.85 0.42 5.54
N CYS A 91 5.87 -0.62 4.73
CA CYS A 91 4.66 -1.41 4.40
C CYS A 91 4.16 -2.20 5.60
N LEU A 92 5.05 -2.84 6.38
CA LEU A 92 4.70 -3.52 7.62
C LEU A 92 4.07 -2.56 8.63
N GLY A 93 4.61 -1.33 8.76
CA GLY A 93 4.04 -0.29 9.62
C GLY A 93 2.63 0.09 9.19
N HIS A 94 2.37 0.28 7.89
CA HIS A 94 1.02 0.57 7.39
C HIS A 94 0.05 -0.59 7.65
N ILE A 95 0.49 -1.84 7.49
CA ILE A 95 -0.36 -3.03 7.62
C ILE A 95 -0.59 -3.41 9.08
N PHE A 96 0.46 -3.32 9.89
CA PHE A 96 0.45 -3.67 11.30
C PHE A 96 0.90 -2.46 12.15
N PRO A 97 0.12 -1.37 12.18
CA PRO A 97 0.51 -0.12 12.83
C PRO A 97 0.51 -0.27 14.36
N ILE A 98 1.68 -0.10 14.98
CA ILE A 98 1.83 -0.23 16.43
C ILE A 98 0.96 0.78 17.20
N PHE A 99 0.79 2.00 16.67
CA PHE A 99 0.00 3.05 17.32
C PHE A 99 -1.52 2.82 17.23
N PHE A 100 -1.98 1.82 16.45
CA PHE A 100 -3.40 1.55 16.21
C PHE A 100 -3.75 0.08 16.43
N GLN A 101 -3.13 -0.55 17.45
CA GLN A 101 -3.39 -1.93 17.85
C GLN A 101 -3.18 -2.94 16.70
N PHE A 102 -2.20 -2.69 15.85
CA PHE A 102 -1.87 -3.51 14.69
C PHE A 102 -3.01 -3.70 13.66
N LYS A 103 -4.07 -2.84 13.72
CA LYS A 103 -5.22 -2.87 12.82
C LYS A 103 -5.05 -1.83 11.71
N GLY A 104 -4.24 -2.16 10.72
CA GLY A 104 -3.90 -1.29 9.60
C GLY A 104 -4.60 -1.63 8.29
N GLY A 105 -4.11 -0.99 7.22
CA GLY A 105 -4.59 -1.14 5.87
C GLY A 105 -4.00 -2.35 5.12
N LYS A 106 -4.01 -2.28 3.78
CA LYS A 106 -3.46 -3.33 2.91
C LYS A 106 -2.12 -2.98 2.27
N GLY A 107 -1.68 -1.74 2.40
CA GLY A 107 -0.34 -1.31 2.01
C GLY A 107 -0.15 -0.96 0.53
N VAL A 108 -1.17 -0.99 -0.32
CA VAL A 108 -1.02 -0.79 -1.79
C VAL A 108 -0.40 0.57 -2.11
N ALA A 109 -0.96 1.66 -1.59
CA ALA A 109 -0.46 3.01 -1.82
C ALA A 109 0.93 3.21 -1.21
N THR A 110 1.17 2.65 -0.02
CA THR A 110 2.46 2.71 0.67
C THR A 110 3.54 1.94 -0.09
N ALA A 111 3.22 0.74 -0.60
CA ALA A 111 4.13 -0.04 -1.43
C ALA A 111 4.45 0.67 -2.76
N PHE A 112 3.44 1.24 -3.41
CA PHE A 112 3.66 2.06 -4.61
C PHE A 112 4.62 3.23 -4.32
N GLY A 113 4.38 3.96 -3.22
CA GLY A 113 5.25 5.05 -2.78
C GLY A 113 6.68 4.57 -2.50
N ALA A 114 6.85 3.43 -1.84
CA ALA A 114 8.16 2.85 -1.51
C ALA A 114 8.93 2.36 -2.75
N ILE A 115 8.23 1.88 -3.79
CA ILE A 115 8.83 1.40 -5.04
C ILE A 115 9.20 2.57 -5.97
N ALA A 116 8.45 3.67 -5.95
CA ALA A 116 8.66 4.79 -6.88
C ALA A 116 10.10 5.36 -6.87
N PRO A 117 10.76 5.58 -5.72
CA PRO A 117 12.16 6.03 -5.69
C PRO A 117 13.17 5.02 -6.23
N ILE A 118 12.83 3.74 -6.25
CA ILE A 118 13.72 2.66 -6.72
C ILE A 118 13.89 2.76 -8.23
N SER A 119 12.79 2.94 -8.97
CA SER A 119 12.81 3.05 -10.42
C SER A 119 11.49 3.63 -10.96
N TRP A 120 11.59 4.72 -11.71
CA TRP A 120 10.44 5.31 -12.42
C TRP A 120 9.82 4.35 -13.44
N GLY A 121 10.63 3.50 -14.07
CA GLY A 121 10.13 2.45 -14.98
C GLY A 121 9.28 1.42 -14.25
N VAL A 122 9.72 0.93 -13.09
CA VAL A 122 8.93 0.02 -12.24
C VAL A 122 7.67 0.72 -11.73
N ALA A 123 7.78 1.96 -11.25
CA ALA A 123 6.64 2.72 -10.77
C ALA A 123 5.58 2.93 -11.86
N GLY A 124 6.02 3.33 -13.06
CA GLY A 124 5.14 3.51 -14.22
C GLY A 124 4.44 2.22 -14.64
N SER A 125 5.17 1.10 -14.72
CA SER A 125 4.60 -0.22 -15.04
C SER A 125 3.61 -0.68 -13.96
N THR A 126 3.94 -0.46 -12.69
CA THR A 126 3.07 -0.77 -11.55
C THR A 126 1.76 0.01 -11.60
N LEU A 127 1.86 1.34 -11.79
CA LEU A 127 0.68 2.20 -11.90
C LEU A 127 -0.15 1.87 -13.14
N GLY A 128 0.52 1.70 -14.29
CA GLY A 128 -0.14 1.34 -15.56
C GLY A 128 -0.91 0.03 -15.46
N THR A 129 -0.31 -1.01 -14.87
CA THR A 129 -0.97 -2.29 -14.64
C THR A 129 -2.18 -2.12 -13.72
N TRP A 130 -2.01 -1.41 -12.59
CA TRP A 130 -3.12 -1.20 -11.65
C TRP A 130 -4.28 -0.46 -12.31
N LEU A 131 -3.99 0.60 -13.06
CA LEU A 131 -5.00 1.40 -13.78
C LEU A 131 -5.69 0.57 -14.87
N LEU A 132 -4.95 -0.17 -15.68
CA LEU A 132 -5.49 -1.01 -16.75
C LEU A 132 -6.49 -2.04 -16.18
N VAL A 133 -6.06 -2.80 -15.19
CA VAL A 133 -6.92 -3.80 -14.54
C VAL A 133 -8.12 -3.14 -13.88
N PHE A 134 -7.93 -1.96 -13.27
CA PHE A 134 -9.00 -1.23 -12.63
C PHE A 134 -10.05 -0.70 -13.63
N LEU A 135 -9.63 -0.13 -14.74
CA LEU A 135 -10.53 0.37 -15.78
C LEU A 135 -11.39 -0.74 -16.38
N ILE A 136 -10.80 -1.93 -16.58
CA ILE A 136 -11.52 -3.09 -17.13
C ILE A 136 -12.45 -3.71 -16.08
N SER A 137 -11.96 -3.98 -14.88
CA SER A 137 -12.66 -4.79 -13.88
C SER A 137 -13.54 -3.97 -12.93
N ARG A 138 -13.13 -2.72 -12.62
CA ARG A 138 -13.69 -1.83 -11.58
C ARG A 138 -13.52 -2.35 -10.15
N TYR A 139 -12.67 -3.37 -9.93
CA TYR A 139 -12.32 -3.89 -8.61
C TYR A 139 -10.92 -3.42 -8.21
N SER A 140 -10.83 -2.50 -7.24
CA SER A 140 -9.55 -2.02 -6.70
C SER A 140 -8.72 -3.15 -6.08
N SER A 141 -9.37 -4.13 -5.46
CA SER A 141 -8.70 -5.30 -4.87
C SER A 141 -8.11 -6.23 -5.92
N LEU A 142 -8.83 -6.51 -7.01
CA LEU A 142 -8.32 -7.33 -8.12
C LEU A 142 -7.11 -6.65 -8.77
N SER A 143 -7.21 -5.33 -9.00
CA SER A 143 -6.12 -4.54 -9.55
C SER A 143 -4.87 -4.64 -8.68
N ALA A 144 -5.04 -4.51 -7.35
CA ALA A 144 -3.93 -4.62 -6.41
C ALA A 144 -3.28 -6.01 -6.42
N VAL A 145 -4.07 -7.09 -6.45
CA VAL A 145 -3.57 -8.47 -6.47
C VAL A 145 -2.83 -8.77 -7.77
N ILE A 146 -3.42 -8.45 -8.94
CA ILE A 146 -2.75 -8.68 -10.24
C ILE A 146 -1.46 -7.87 -10.33
N THR A 147 -1.49 -6.60 -9.90
CA THR A 147 -0.30 -5.76 -9.89
C THR A 147 0.77 -6.35 -8.97
N ALA A 148 0.43 -6.79 -7.75
CA ALA A 148 1.37 -7.41 -6.83
C ALA A 148 1.99 -8.71 -7.37
N LEU A 149 1.27 -9.46 -8.19
CA LEU A 149 1.81 -10.64 -8.88
C LEU A 149 2.82 -10.28 -9.98
N LEU A 150 2.63 -9.16 -10.67
CA LEU A 150 3.46 -8.76 -11.81
C LEU A 150 4.68 -7.91 -11.42
N VAL A 151 4.58 -7.12 -10.35
CA VAL A 151 5.66 -6.21 -9.92
C VAL A 151 7.02 -6.90 -9.70
N PRO A 152 7.13 -8.10 -9.10
CA PRO A 152 8.41 -8.80 -8.98
C PRO A 152 9.10 -9.05 -10.32
N PHE A 153 8.34 -9.33 -11.39
CA PHE A 153 8.88 -9.51 -12.74
C PHE A 153 9.38 -8.18 -13.34
N TYR A 154 8.66 -7.06 -13.12
CA TYR A 154 9.12 -5.74 -13.55
C TYR A 154 10.41 -5.35 -12.86
N VAL A 155 10.51 -5.63 -11.55
CA VAL A 155 11.71 -5.35 -10.76
C VAL A 155 12.86 -6.26 -11.22
N TRP A 156 12.62 -7.55 -11.40
CA TRP A 156 13.63 -8.49 -11.90
C TRP A 156 14.22 -8.05 -13.24
N TRP A 157 13.38 -7.52 -14.14
CA TRP A 157 13.82 -7.05 -15.46
C TRP A 157 14.57 -5.70 -15.39
N LEU A 158 14.08 -4.75 -14.60
CA LEU A 158 14.56 -3.36 -14.63
C LEU A 158 15.55 -3.02 -13.51
N LYS A 159 15.49 -3.70 -12.37
CA LYS A 159 16.25 -3.46 -11.13
C LYS A 159 16.41 -4.75 -10.32
N PRO A 160 17.14 -5.76 -10.86
CA PRO A 160 17.20 -7.12 -10.30
C PRO A 160 17.64 -7.18 -8.83
N GLU A 161 18.46 -6.25 -8.39
CA GLU A 161 18.97 -6.14 -7.01
C GLU A 161 17.88 -5.88 -5.96
N PHE A 162 16.71 -5.36 -6.37
CA PHE A 162 15.57 -5.14 -5.50
C PHE A 162 14.52 -6.26 -5.55
N THR A 163 14.73 -7.28 -6.38
CA THR A 163 13.71 -8.31 -6.64
C THR A 163 13.26 -9.01 -5.36
N PHE A 164 14.21 -9.47 -4.53
CA PHE A 164 13.88 -10.20 -3.31
C PHE A 164 13.07 -9.37 -2.31
N PRO A 165 13.50 -8.17 -1.86
CA PRO A 165 12.73 -7.39 -0.91
C PRO A 165 11.38 -6.92 -1.48
N VAL A 166 11.29 -6.60 -2.76
CA VAL A 166 10.01 -6.21 -3.39
C VAL A 166 9.07 -7.42 -3.49
N ALA A 167 9.59 -8.61 -3.78
CA ALA A 167 8.78 -9.83 -3.75
C ALA A 167 8.18 -10.08 -2.36
N LEU A 168 8.93 -9.85 -1.28
CA LEU A 168 8.41 -9.94 0.09
C LEU A 168 7.26 -8.95 0.34
N VAL A 169 7.41 -7.70 -0.12
CA VAL A 169 6.32 -6.70 -0.05
C VAL A 169 5.10 -7.19 -0.83
N CYS A 170 5.28 -7.70 -2.05
CA CYS A 170 4.18 -8.21 -2.86
C CYS A 170 3.47 -9.41 -2.23
N CYS A 171 4.21 -10.37 -1.66
CA CYS A 171 3.64 -11.48 -0.90
C CYS A 171 2.80 -10.99 0.28
N LEU A 172 3.30 -9.99 1.02
CA LEU A 172 2.57 -9.38 2.14
C LEU A 172 1.27 -8.71 1.67
N LEU A 173 1.32 -7.98 0.54
CA LEU A 173 0.12 -7.37 -0.06
C LEU A 173 -0.92 -8.44 -0.46
N ILE A 174 -0.50 -9.51 -1.13
CA ILE A 174 -1.39 -10.60 -1.54
C ILE A 174 -2.01 -11.26 -0.32
N TYR A 175 -1.21 -11.55 0.71
CA TYR A 175 -1.70 -12.08 1.99
C TYR A 175 -2.77 -11.18 2.61
N ARG A 176 -2.55 -9.86 2.62
CA ARG A 176 -3.53 -8.88 3.14
C ARG A 176 -4.79 -8.73 2.29
N HIS A 177 -4.80 -9.29 1.10
CA HIS A 177 -5.97 -9.31 0.22
C HIS A 177 -6.72 -10.64 0.26
N HIS A 178 -6.38 -11.59 1.17
CA HIS A 178 -6.99 -12.92 1.17
C HIS A 178 -8.52 -12.87 1.26
N ASP A 179 -9.12 -12.03 2.11
CA ASP A 179 -10.58 -11.86 2.20
C ASP A 179 -11.19 -11.31 0.91
N ASN A 180 -10.47 -10.41 0.23
CA ASN A 180 -10.91 -9.87 -1.06
C ASN A 180 -10.85 -10.94 -2.14
N ILE A 181 -9.79 -11.75 -2.16
CA ILE A 181 -9.63 -12.86 -3.10
C ILE A 181 -10.80 -13.85 -2.93
N GLN A 182 -11.14 -14.20 -1.69
CA GLN A 182 -12.29 -15.06 -1.42
C GLN A 182 -13.60 -14.44 -1.89
N ARG A 183 -13.83 -13.13 -1.66
CA ARG A 183 -15.04 -12.44 -2.14
C ARG A 183 -15.06 -12.31 -3.66
N LEU A 184 -13.92 -12.08 -4.30
CA LEU A 184 -13.82 -12.08 -5.76
C LEU A 184 -14.19 -13.45 -6.35
N TRP A 185 -13.67 -14.52 -5.76
CA TRP A 185 -13.98 -15.88 -6.18
C TRP A 185 -15.47 -16.22 -6.05
N ARG A 186 -16.12 -15.72 -4.99
CA ARG A 186 -17.55 -15.92 -4.74
C ARG A 186 -18.44 -14.90 -5.48
N GLY A 187 -17.88 -13.97 -6.26
CA GLY A 187 -18.64 -12.90 -6.93
C GLY A 187 -19.28 -11.88 -5.96
N GLN A 188 -18.75 -11.76 -4.74
CA GLN A 188 -19.27 -10.94 -3.63
C GLN A 188 -18.42 -9.69 -3.37
N GLU A 189 -17.37 -9.46 -4.12
CA GLU A 189 -16.51 -8.27 -3.94
C GLU A 189 -17.23 -7.02 -4.50
N ASP A 190 -17.14 -5.92 -3.76
CA ASP A 190 -17.75 -4.65 -4.14
C ASP A 190 -16.91 -3.94 -5.21
N LYS A 191 -17.56 -3.55 -6.30
CA LYS A 191 -16.97 -2.62 -7.28
C LYS A 191 -16.80 -1.25 -6.66
N MET A 192 -15.80 -0.49 -7.13
CA MET A 192 -15.56 0.85 -6.64
C MET A 192 -16.68 1.83 -7.02
N TRP A 193 -17.24 1.64 -8.23
CA TRP A 193 -18.42 2.33 -8.73
C TRP A 193 -19.41 1.32 -9.30
N GLY A 194 -20.66 1.44 -8.92
CA GLY A 194 -21.75 0.55 -9.31
C GLY A 194 -22.73 0.39 -8.16
N LYS A 195 -23.96 0.00 -8.45
CA LYS A 195 -24.92 -0.33 -7.39
C LYS A 195 -24.34 -1.48 -6.56
N SER A 196 -24.09 -1.23 -5.27
CA SER A 196 -23.88 -2.31 -4.31
C SER A 196 -25.06 -3.27 -4.45
N LYS A 197 -24.79 -4.55 -4.67
CA LYS A 197 -25.84 -5.57 -4.55
C LYS A 197 -26.22 -5.58 -3.07
N LYS A 198 -27.26 -4.78 -2.73
CA LYS A 198 -27.91 -4.92 -1.43
C LYS A 198 -28.34 -6.38 -1.31
N LYS A 199 -27.77 -7.09 -0.33
CA LYS A 199 -28.38 -8.29 0.23
C LYS A 199 -29.52 -7.89 1.13
#